data_c948cb2ce2f7beb544d7fad2d588272b
#
_entry.id   c948cb2ce2f7beb544d7fad2d588272b
#
_cell.length_a   1.000
_cell.length_b   1.000
_cell.length_c   1.000
_cell.angle_alpha   90.00
_cell.angle_beta   90.00
_cell.angle_gamma   90.00
#
_symmetry.space_group_name_H-M   'P 1'
#
loop_
_entity.id
_entity.type
_entity.pdbx_description
1 polymer ?
#
loop_
_entity_poly.entity_id
_entity_poly.type
_entity_poly.pdbx_seq_one_letter_code
_entity_poly.pdbx_strand_id
1 'polypeptide(L)'
;MVSDAKRCILMTCGTSILTNVIKYVSKCEGIKNLEDKYKVSSWARAEPKSKEDEEAGKHAFEKSPVFSGLYECLRKDPKGMSAELNTLINYESLKLPYKLTEVYLYYTDTGAGTLCSNLVAKYMKEEMKMNVQQIKVEGYGIDFEEGISNLVGKIVQITKSKREAGYIVDLLATAGYKPEVTAATIGAMISGANAVYYIHESFKEIVSIPLIPVSIRDDVRKIVEEVSPFESEEKLRQKYGNGVVDMLLNSGVLKEKDGRLEVNKWIKKLISPKSL
;
A
#
# COMPACT_ATOMS: atom_id res chain seq x y z
N MET A 1 -27.38 -21.08 -7.75
CA MET A 1 -25.97 -21.39 -8.04
C MET A 1 -25.13 -20.30 -7.39
N VAL A 2 -24.45 -20.63 -6.29
CA VAL A 2 -23.44 -19.73 -5.69
C VAL A 2 -22.32 -19.71 -6.70
N SER A 3 -22.04 -18.54 -7.30
CA SER A 3 -20.94 -18.42 -8.25
C SER A 3 -19.65 -18.73 -7.49
N ASP A 4 -18.75 -19.51 -8.10
CA ASP A 4 -17.41 -19.81 -7.58
C ASP A 4 -16.47 -18.57 -7.59
N ALA A 5 -17.04 -17.39 -7.52
CA ALA A 5 -16.28 -16.15 -7.54
C ALA A 5 -15.38 -16.09 -6.30
N LYS A 6 -14.11 -15.86 -6.54
CA LYS A 6 -13.08 -15.72 -5.52
C LYS A 6 -12.86 -14.25 -5.20
N ARG A 7 -12.44 -13.98 -4.00
CA ARG A 7 -12.08 -12.63 -3.55
C ARG A 7 -10.60 -12.57 -3.23
N CYS A 8 -9.95 -11.48 -3.60
CA CYS A 8 -8.62 -11.16 -3.14
C CYS A 8 -8.57 -9.76 -2.51
N ILE A 9 -7.65 -9.57 -1.62
CA ILE A 9 -7.39 -8.31 -0.92
C ILE A 9 -6.03 -7.77 -1.33
N LEU A 10 -6.00 -6.49 -1.62
CA LEU A 10 -4.79 -5.66 -1.68
C LEU A 10 -4.71 -4.91 -0.36
N MET A 11 -3.57 -4.93 0.30
CA MET A 11 -3.42 -4.27 1.61
C MET A 11 -2.06 -3.61 1.75
N THR A 12 -2.05 -2.35 2.19
CA THR A 12 -0.81 -1.66 2.57
C THR A 12 -0.39 -2.03 3.99
N CYS A 13 0.90 -2.16 4.23
CA CYS A 13 1.48 -2.44 5.53
C CYS A 13 2.47 -1.35 5.93
N GLY A 14 2.22 -0.76 7.08
CA GLY A 14 3.09 0.22 7.71
C GLY A 14 3.85 -0.35 8.91
N THR A 15 4.24 0.55 9.81
CA THR A 15 5.00 0.22 11.02
C THR A 15 4.16 0.27 12.30
N SER A 16 2.85 0.04 12.19
CA SER A 16 1.91 0.17 13.30
C SER A 16 2.26 -0.71 14.50
N ILE A 17 2.80 -1.91 14.27
CA ILE A 17 3.26 -2.82 15.33
C ILE A 17 4.32 -2.14 16.19
N LEU A 18 5.34 -1.55 15.56
CA LEU A 18 6.42 -0.87 16.28
C LEU A 18 5.92 0.39 17.01
N THR A 19 5.03 1.15 16.39
CA THR A 19 4.39 2.32 17.04
C THR A 19 3.61 1.93 18.28
N ASN A 20 2.95 0.78 18.25
CA ASN A 20 2.12 0.34 19.36
C ASN A 20 2.89 -0.38 20.47
N VAL A 21 4.16 -0.77 20.26
CA VAL A 21 5.02 -1.43 21.28
C VAL A 21 4.91 -0.76 22.64
N ILE A 22 4.98 0.57 22.72
CA ILE A 22 4.93 1.33 23.98
C ILE A 22 3.68 1.00 24.81
N LYS A 23 2.53 0.76 24.17
CA LYS A 23 1.27 0.40 24.85
C LYS A 23 1.30 -0.98 25.49
N TYR A 24 2.27 -1.82 25.11
CA TYR A 24 2.40 -3.21 25.55
C TYR A 24 3.57 -3.44 26.50
N VAL A 25 4.41 -2.44 26.77
CA VAL A 25 5.53 -2.53 27.72
C VAL A 25 5.05 -3.00 29.11
N SER A 26 3.90 -2.50 29.57
CA SER A 26 3.32 -2.91 30.87
C SER A 26 2.47 -4.19 30.80
N LYS A 27 2.12 -4.67 29.61
CA LYS A 27 1.20 -5.79 29.42
C LYS A 27 1.89 -7.07 28.98
N CYS A 28 3.09 -6.98 28.44
CA CYS A 28 3.83 -8.09 27.84
C CYS A 28 5.30 -8.00 28.26
N GLU A 29 5.73 -8.86 29.18
CA GLU A 29 7.09 -8.84 29.72
C GLU A 29 8.16 -8.97 28.63
N GLY A 30 7.91 -9.81 27.62
CA GLY A 30 8.79 -9.91 26.45
C GLY A 30 9.01 -8.59 25.73
N ILE A 31 7.95 -7.77 25.56
CA ILE A 31 8.03 -6.44 24.95
C ILE A 31 8.84 -5.48 25.83
N LYS A 32 8.68 -5.52 27.15
CA LYS A 32 9.46 -4.69 28.07
C LYS A 32 10.96 -4.94 27.88
N ASN A 33 11.37 -6.20 27.88
CA ASN A 33 12.77 -6.59 27.71
C ASN A 33 13.33 -6.15 26.34
N LEU A 34 12.51 -6.23 25.27
CA LEU A 34 12.89 -5.78 23.94
C LEU A 34 13.03 -4.26 23.88
N GLU A 35 12.11 -3.52 24.49
CA GLU A 35 12.16 -2.05 24.53
C GLU A 35 13.35 -1.57 25.35
N ASP A 36 13.62 -2.17 26.52
CA ASP A 36 14.75 -1.82 27.36
C ASP A 36 16.09 -2.04 26.64
N LYS A 37 16.22 -3.14 25.89
CA LYS A 37 17.46 -3.53 25.22
C LYS A 37 17.68 -2.87 23.87
N TYR A 38 16.64 -2.81 23.01
CA TYR A 38 16.77 -2.45 21.61
C TYR A 38 16.08 -1.14 21.23
N LYS A 39 15.24 -0.57 22.12
CA LYS A 39 14.42 0.62 21.83
C LYS A 39 13.53 0.42 20.59
N VAL A 40 12.89 -0.75 20.51
CA VAL A 40 12.14 -1.24 19.33
C VAL A 40 11.10 -0.23 18.84
N SER A 41 10.47 0.52 19.75
CA SER A 41 9.49 1.56 19.42
C SER A 41 10.08 2.70 18.58
N SER A 42 11.37 3.01 18.75
CA SER A 42 12.04 4.08 17.99
C SER A 42 12.15 3.74 16.49
N TRP A 43 12.19 2.46 16.14
CA TRP A 43 12.30 2.01 14.76
C TRP A 43 11.07 2.37 13.90
N ALA A 44 9.92 2.61 14.54
CA ALA A 44 8.71 3.03 13.81
C ALA A 44 8.87 4.36 13.04
N ARG A 45 9.79 5.20 13.50
CA ARG A 45 10.05 6.53 12.93
C ARG A 45 11.51 6.67 12.47
N ALA A 46 12.23 5.57 12.37
CA ALA A 46 13.60 5.58 11.87
C ALA A 46 13.63 6.12 10.44
N GLU A 47 14.60 6.99 10.16
CA GLU A 47 14.84 7.42 8.80
C GLU A 47 15.26 6.22 7.94
N PRO A 48 14.75 6.10 6.72
CA PRO A 48 15.11 5.02 5.82
C PRO A 48 16.64 4.91 5.67
N LYS A 49 17.15 3.69 5.74
CA LYS A 49 18.59 3.39 5.68
C LYS A 49 19.44 3.98 6.83
N SER A 50 18.82 4.49 7.88
CA SER A 50 19.51 4.81 9.12
C SER A 50 19.97 3.55 9.86
N LYS A 51 20.84 3.72 10.87
CA LYS A 51 21.28 2.59 11.70
C LYS A 51 20.12 1.89 12.40
N GLU A 52 19.13 2.64 12.83
CA GLU A 52 17.91 2.14 13.46
C GLU A 52 17.05 1.33 12.47
N ASP A 53 16.92 1.80 11.25
CA ASP A 53 16.18 1.07 10.19
C ASP A 53 16.91 -0.21 9.78
N GLU A 54 18.25 -0.14 9.62
CA GLU A 54 19.08 -1.32 9.35
C GLU A 54 18.98 -2.35 10.49
N GLU A 55 18.97 -1.87 11.74
CA GLU A 55 18.82 -2.75 12.91
C GLU A 55 17.46 -3.45 12.92
N ALA A 56 16.37 -2.71 12.64
CA ALA A 56 15.05 -3.31 12.46
C ALA A 56 15.06 -4.40 11.37
N GLY A 57 15.71 -4.14 10.24
CA GLY A 57 15.88 -5.10 9.14
C GLY A 57 16.63 -6.37 9.54
N LYS A 58 17.68 -6.26 10.37
CA LYS A 58 18.42 -7.43 10.90
C LYS A 58 17.56 -8.33 11.77
N HIS A 59 16.48 -7.80 12.32
CA HIS A 59 15.55 -8.56 13.16
C HIS A 59 14.29 -9.05 12.41
N ALA A 60 14.20 -8.87 11.10
CA ALA A 60 13.03 -9.22 10.31
C ALA A 60 12.88 -10.72 10.00
N PHE A 61 13.56 -11.62 10.70
CA PHE A 61 13.50 -13.06 10.50
C PHE A 61 13.05 -13.80 11.77
N GLU A 62 12.38 -14.92 11.60
CA GLU A 62 11.66 -15.65 12.65
C GLU A 62 12.51 -16.10 13.85
N LYS A 63 13.79 -16.42 13.62
CA LYS A 63 14.71 -16.86 14.69
C LYS A 63 15.25 -15.69 15.52
N SER A 64 14.96 -14.45 15.16
CA SER A 64 15.36 -13.29 15.94
C SER A 64 14.57 -13.23 17.25
N PRO A 65 15.22 -12.99 18.41
CA PRO A 65 14.52 -12.76 19.66
C PRO A 65 13.51 -11.60 19.61
N VAL A 66 13.83 -10.55 18.84
CA VAL A 66 12.93 -9.41 18.65
C VAL A 66 11.69 -9.84 17.89
N PHE A 67 11.86 -10.54 16.76
CA PHE A 67 10.75 -11.06 15.98
C PHE A 67 9.84 -11.97 16.84
N SER A 68 10.42 -12.93 17.52
CA SER A 68 9.68 -13.88 18.37
C SER A 68 8.89 -13.18 19.47
N GLY A 69 9.51 -12.24 20.20
CA GLY A 69 8.83 -11.51 21.26
C GLY A 69 7.71 -10.58 20.76
N LEU A 70 7.92 -9.90 19.63
CA LEU A 70 6.88 -9.11 18.97
C LEU A 70 5.73 -10.00 18.48
N TYR A 71 6.04 -11.15 17.90
CA TYR A 71 5.04 -12.08 17.39
C TYR A 71 4.19 -12.70 18.50
N GLU A 72 4.78 -13.09 19.62
CA GLU A 72 4.03 -13.59 20.79
C GLU A 72 3.02 -12.57 21.32
N CYS A 73 3.41 -11.29 21.37
CA CYS A 73 2.51 -10.24 21.79
C CYS A 73 1.42 -9.97 20.74
N LEU A 74 1.80 -9.98 19.45
CA LEU A 74 0.87 -9.83 18.33
C LEU A 74 -0.21 -10.92 18.33
N ARG A 75 0.15 -12.16 18.66
CA ARG A 75 -0.82 -13.28 18.78
C ARG A 75 -1.83 -13.07 19.89
N LYS A 76 -1.44 -12.42 21.00
CA LYS A 76 -2.35 -12.15 22.12
C LYS A 76 -3.36 -11.05 21.84
N ASP A 77 -2.95 -10.02 21.12
CA ASP A 77 -3.82 -8.88 20.76
C ASP A 77 -3.50 -8.33 19.36
N PRO A 78 -3.90 -9.06 18.29
CA PRO A 78 -3.60 -8.67 16.92
C PRO A 78 -4.24 -7.33 16.52
N LYS A 79 -5.47 -7.06 17.01
CA LYS A 79 -6.17 -5.80 16.71
C LYS A 79 -5.53 -4.59 17.39
N GLY A 80 -5.06 -4.77 18.60
CA GLY A 80 -4.43 -3.68 19.34
C GLY A 80 -3.01 -3.38 18.88
N MET A 81 -2.25 -4.40 18.46
CA MET A 81 -0.87 -4.24 18.00
C MET A 81 -0.74 -3.82 16.55
N SER A 82 -1.60 -4.31 15.64
CA SER A 82 -1.48 -4.05 14.21
C SER A 82 -2.73 -3.42 13.63
N ALA A 83 -2.59 -2.25 13.01
CA ALA A 83 -3.66 -1.59 12.27
C ALA A 83 -4.12 -2.44 11.08
N GLU A 84 -3.18 -3.13 10.44
CA GLU A 84 -3.41 -4.03 9.32
C GLU A 84 -4.30 -5.21 9.72
N LEU A 85 -3.92 -5.91 10.80
CA LEU A 85 -4.69 -7.04 11.31
C LEU A 85 -6.03 -6.59 11.90
N ASN A 86 -6.08 -5.42 12.53
CA ASN A 86 -7.34 -4.84 12.98
C ASN A 86 -8.31 -4.66 11.81
N THR A 87 -7.84 -4.09 10.70
CA THR A 87 -8.67 -3.89 9.50
C THR A 87 -9.10 -5.23 8.90
N LEU A 88 -8.17 -6.16 8.74
CA LEU A 88 -8.45 -7.46 8.13
C LEU A 88 -9.44 -8.29 8.96
N ILE A 89 -9.27 -8.35 10.28
CA ILE A 89 -10.17 -9.09 11.16
C ILE A 89 -11.59 -8.48 11.15
N ASN A 90 -11.69 -7.15 11.14
CA ASN A 90 -12.99 -6.49 11.01
C ASN A 90 -13.59 -6.69 9.62
N TYR A 91 -12.79 -6.67 8.55
CA TYR A 91 -13.24 -7.00 7.20
C TYR A 91 -13.80 -8.43 7.11
N GLU A 92 -13.11 -9.42 7.66
CA GLU A 92 -13.59 -10.81 7.72
C GLU A 92 -14.93 -10.94 8.47
N SER A 93 -15.14 -10.10 9.50
CA SER A 93 -16.39 -10.08 10.27
C SER A 93 -17.62 -9.61 9.47
N LEU A 94 -17.43 -8.93 8.32
CA LEU A 94 -18.51 -8.53 7.42
C LEU A 94 -19.20 -9.72 6.74
N LYS A 95 -18.58 -10.91 6.75
CA LYS A 95 -19.10 -12.15 6.12
C LYS A 95 -19.56 -11.90 4.68
N LEU A 96 -18.74 -11.20 3.91
CA LEU A 96 -19.05 -10.87 2.52
C LEU A 96 -19.26 -12.15 1.68
N PRO A 97 -20.12 -12.07 0.66
CA PRO A 97 -20.39 -13.20 -0.21
C PRO A 97 -19.16 -13.64 -0.94
N TYR A 98 -18.57 -14.50 -1.21
CA TYR A 98 -17.34 -14.94 -1.89
C TYR A 98 -16.15 -15.11 -0.95
N LYS A 99 -15.56 -16.28 -1.06
CA LYS A 99 -14.44 -16.68 -0.23
C LYS A 99 -13.21 -15.84 -0.52
N LEU A 100 -12.62 -15.26 0.53
CA LEU A 100 -11.28 -14.68 0.45
C LEU A 100 -10.26 -15.80 0.25
N THR A 101 -9.46 -15.70 -0.82
CA THR A 101 -8.48 -16.72 -1.18
C THR A 101 -7.05 -16.23 -1.17
N GLU A 102 -6.82 -14.93 -1.35
CA GLU A 102 -5.48 -14.36 -1.50
C GLU A 102 -5.40 -12.95 -0.89
N VAL A 103 -4.27 -12.66 -0.25
CA VAL A 103 -3.92 -11.33 0.27
C VAL A 103 -2.59 -10.89 -0.33
N TYR A 104 -2.56 -9.70 -0.93
CA TYR A 104 -1.37 -9.02 -1.44
C TYR A 104 -0.98 -7.93 -0.46
N LEU A 105 0.11 -8.13 0.27
CA LEU A 105 0.58 -7.25 1.33
C LEU A 105 1.72 -6.37 0.81
N TYR A 106 1.43 -5.10 0.52
CA TYR A 106 2.41 -4.12 0.06
C TYR A 106 3.10 -3.46 1.24
N TYR A 107 4.43 -3.44 1.26
CA TYR A 107 5.19 -2.86 2.36
C TYR A 107 6.34 -2.00 1.87
N THR A 108 6.83 -1.10 2.75
CA THR A 108 7.87 -0.14 2.47
C THR A 108 9.24 -0.80 2.26
N ASP A 109 10.08 -0.16 1.45
CA ASP A 109 11.47 -0.58 1.19
C ASP A 109 12.40 -0.17 2.34
N THR A 110 11.98 -0.45 3.57
CA THR A 110 12.69 -0.13 4.81
C THR A 110 12.87 -1.38 5.67
N GLY A 111 13.83 -1.35 6.58
CA GLY A 111 14.05 -2.42 7.55
C GLY A 111 12.85 -2.60 8.48
N ALA A 112 12.31 -1.50 8.99
CA ALA A 112 11.12 -1.49 9.84
C ALA A 112 9.89 -2.03 9.10
N GLY A 113 9.70 -1.63 7.83
CA GLY A 113 8.61 -2.15 6.99
C GLY A 113 8.73 -3.64 6.73
N THR A 114 9.95 -4.13 6.48
CA THR A 114 10.21 -5.56 6.30
C THR A 114 9.90 -6.36 7.56
N LEU A 115 10.33 -5.89 8.74
CA LEU A 115 10.03 -6.53 10.01
C LEU A 115 8.51 -6.60 10.26
N CYS A 116 7.80 -5.49 10.12
CA CYS A 116 6.35 -5.44 10.33
C CYS A 116 5.59 -6.31 9.33
N SER A 117 5.95 -6.24 8.05
CA SER A 117 5.32 -7.06 7.01
C SER A 117 5.49 -8.56 7.28
N ASN A 118 6.68 -8.99 7.72
CA ASN A 118 6.94 -10.40 8.05
C ASN A 118 6.12 -10.86 9.25
N LEU A 119 5.97 -10.04 10.28
CA LEU A 119 5.12 -10.32 11.45
C LEU A 119 3.64 -10.46 11.06
N VAL A 120 3.12 -9.51 10.28
CA VAL A 120 1.74 -9.51 9.80
C VAL A 120 1.47 -10.70 8.88
N ALA A 121 2.36 -10.97 7.93
CA ALA A 121 2.22 -12.09 7.00
C ALA A 121 2.28 -13.45 7.72
N LYS A 122 3.17 -13.59 8.72
CA LYS A 122 3.24 -14.80 9.54
C LYS A 122 1.92 -15.03 10.29
N TYR A 123 1.37 -13.99 10.93
CA TYR A 123 0.08 -14.09 11.61
C TYR A 123 -1.04 -14.51 10.65
N MET A 124 -1.15 -13.89 9.51
CA MET A 124 -2.15 -14.24 8.50
C MET A 124 -2.03 -15.68 8.03
N LYS A 125 -0.80 -16.17 7.80
CA LYS A 125 -0.54 -17.55 7.36
C LYS A 125 -0.81 -18.57 8.45
N GLU A 126 -0.33 -18.33 9.68
CA GLU A 126 -0.38 -19.32 10.76
C GLU A 126 -1.68 -19.30 11.52
N GLU A 127 -2.21 -18.12 11.87
CA GLU A 127 -3.41 -18.01 12.71
C GLU A 127 -4.69 -17.92 11.86
N MET A 128 -4.65 -17.21 10.72
CA MET A 128 -5.83 -17.03 9.87
C MET A 128 -5.88 -17.99 8.66
N LYS A 129 -4.83 -18.79 8.43
CA LYS A 129 -4.72 -19.77 7.33
C LYS A 129 -4.91 -19.15 5.94
N MET A 130 -4.45 -17.91 5.77
CA MET A 130 -4.57 -17.17 4.51
C MET A 130 -3.38 -17.40 3.59
N ASN A 131 -3.63 -17.35 2.28
CA ASN A 131 -2.56 -17.28 1.28
C ASN A 131 -2.11 -15.83 1.14
N VAL A 132 -0.90 -15.52 1.59
CA VAL A 132 -0.35 -14.17 1.63
C VAL A 132 0.87 -14.05 0.74
N GLN A 133 0.81 -13.11 -0.20
CA GLN A 133 1.92 -12.69 -1.03
C GLN A 133 2.42 -11.31 -0.55
N GLN A 134 3.65 -11.28 -0.05
CA GLN A 134 4.30 -10.05 0.37
C GLN A 134 4.96 -9.38 -0.82
N ILE A 135 4.71 -8.09 -1.01
CA ILE A 135 5.23 -7.30 -2.11
C ILE A 135 5.98 -6.09 -1.56
N LYS A 136 7.29 -6.19 -1.58
CA LYS A 136 8.15 -5.04 -1.33
C LYS A 136 8.00 -4.04 -2.46
N VAL A 137 7.72 -2.79 -2.12
CA VAL A 137 7.56 -1.72 -3.10
C VAL A 137 8.82 -0.86 -3.06
N GLU A 138 9.60 -0.92 -4.13
CA GLU A 138 10.86 -0.18 -4.25
C GLU A 138 10.61 1.33 -4.15
N GLY A 139 11.47 2.01 -3.39
CA GLY A 139 11.34 3.45 -3.11
C GLY A 139 10.22 3.82 -2.13
N TYR A 140 9.29 2.92 -1.82
CA TYR A 140 8.19 3.20 -0.90
C TYR A 140 8.69 3.42 0.53
N GLY A 141 8.43 4.60 1.05
CA GLY A 141 8.95 5.06 2.34
C GLY A 141 10.36 5.66 2.28
N ILE A 142 11.00 5.73 1.09
CA ILE A 142 12.33 6.30 0.86
C ILE A 142 12.25 7.52 -0.05
N ASP A 143 11.66 7.36 -1.22
CA ASP A 143 11.43 8.42 -2.20
C ASP A 143 9.93 8.54 -2.47
N PHE A 144 9.39 9.74 -2.29
CA PHE A 144 7.95 9.96 -2.36
C PHE A 144 7.39 9.72 -3.76
N GLU A 145 8.03 10.25 -4.81
CA GLU A 145 7.54 10.10 -6.19
C GLU A 145 7.72 8.67 -6.70
N GLU A 146 8.88 8.10 -6.47
CA GLU A 146 9.18 6.73 -6.90
C GLU A 146 8.32 5.73 -6.15
N GLY A 147 8.25 5.84 -4.83
CA GLY A 147 7.45 4.96 -3.97
C GLY A 147 5.97 4.95 -4.33
N ILE A 148 5.35 6.13 -4.51
CA ILE A 148 3.95 6.23 -4.95
C ILE A 148 3.78 5.64 -6.35
N SER A 149 4.66 5.97 -7.28
CA SER A 149 4.59 5.47 -8.65
C SER A 149 4.64 3.94 -8.69
N ASN A 150 5.56 3.34 -7.93
CA ASN A 150 5.72 1.89 -7.87
C ASN A 150 4.55 1.22 -7.15
N LEU A 151 4.05 1.79 -6.05
CA LEU A 151 2.89 1.29 -5.32
C LEU A 151 1.64 1.29 -6.22
N VAL A 152 1.33 2.41 -6.86
CA VAL A 152 0.19 2.54 -7.77
C VAL A 152 0.32 1.56 -8.93
N GLY A 153 1.50 1.47 -9.56
CA GLY A 153 1.75 0.55 -10.67
C GLY A 153 1.45 -0.90 -10.29
N LYS A 154 1.94 -1.36 -9.13
CA LYS A 154 1.70 -2.73 -8.63
C LYS A 154 0.22 -2.98 -8.29
N ILE A 155 -0.45 -2.01 -7.66
CA ILE A 155 -1.89 -2.09 -7.34
C ILE A 155 -2.71 -2.20 -8.63
N VAL A 156 -2.47 -1.32 -9.60
CA VAL A 156 -3.18 -1.33 -10.89
C VAL A 156 -2.96 -2.64 -11.64
N GLN A 157 -1.72 -3.11 -11.71
CA GLN A 157 -1.37 -4.36 -12.39
C GLN A 157 -2.08 -5.56 -11.76
N ILE A 158 -2.01 -5.72 -10.45
CA ILE A 158 -2.64 -6.86 -9.76
C ILE A 158 -4.15 -6.76 -9.81
N THR A 159 -4.73 -5.56 -9.61
CA THR A 159 -6.18 -5.38 -9.70
C THR A 159 -6.70 -5.80 -11.08
N LYS A 160 -6.11 -5.30 -12.17
CA LYS A 160 -6.52 -5.66 -13.55
C LYS A 160 -6.39 -7.16 -13.78
N SER A 161 -5.24 -7.76 -13.48
CA SER A 161 -5.00 -9.18 -13.67
C SER A 161 -5.98 -10.06 -12.90
N LYS A 162 -6.30 -9.70 -11.65
CA LYS A 162 -7.25 -10.45 -10.83
C LYS A 162 -8.69 -10.25 -11.30
N ARG A 163 -9.07 -9.05 -11.74
CA ARG A 163 -10.38 -8.80 -12.33
C ARG A 163 -10.57 -9.58 -13.61
N GLU A 164 -9.58 -9.62 -14.50
CA GLU A 164 -9.58 -10.43 -15.72
C GLU A 164 -9.72 -11.94 -15.41
N ALA A 165 -9.15 -12.40 -14.30
CA ALA A 165 -9.29 -13.77 -13.81
C ALA A 165 -10.60 -14.03 -13.04
N GLY A 166 -11.54 -13.09 -13.01
CA GLY A 166 -12.86 -13.23 -12.39
C GLY A 166 -12.90 -13.04 -10.87
N TYR A 167 -11.85 -12.48 -10.27
CA TYR A 167 -11.84 -12.16 -8.84
C TYR A 167 -12.61 -10.88 -8.53
N ILE A 168 -13.21 -10.84 -7.36
CA ILE A 168 -13.58 -9.61 -6.67
C ILE A 168 -12.33 -9.10 -5.97
N VAL A 169 -11.97 -7.85 -6.20
CA VAL A 169 -10.75 -7.24 -5.66
C VAL A 169 -11.12 -6.09 -4.74
N ASP A 170 -10.72 -6.17 -3.48
CA ASP A 170 -10.91 -5.11 -2.50
C ASP A 170 -9.57 -4.54 -2.05
N LEU A 171 -9.51 -3.25 -1.72
CA LEU A 171 -8.35 -2.60 -1.13
C LEU A 171 -8.61 -2.34 0.36
N LEU A 172 -7.74 -2.82 1.24
CA LEU A 172 -7.69 -2.39 2.65
C LEU A 172 -6.61 -1.31 2.80
N ALA A 173 -7.04 -0.06 2.94
CA ALA A 173 -6.19 1.12 2.85
C ALA A 173 -6.01 1.81 4.21
N THR A 174 -5.70 1.05 5.26
CA THR A 174 -5.60 1.57 6.63
C THR A 174 -4.19 2.01 7.01
N ALA A 175 -3.16 1.37 6.47
CA ALA A 175 -1.76 1.64 6.81
C ALA A 175 -1.06 2.42 5.70
N GLY A 176 -0.16 3.32 6.09
CA GLY A 176 0.62 4.19 5.21
C GLY A 176 0.35 5.67 5.46
N TYR A 177 1.17 6.53 4.84
CA TYR A 177 0.92 7.98 4.88
C TYR A 177 -0.29 8.35 4.01
N LYS A 178 -1.00 9.41 4.38
CA LYS A 178 -2.23 9.84 3.69
C LYS A 178 -2.10 9.97 2.17
N PRO A 179 -1.05 10.60 1.61
CA PRO A 179 -0.90 10.72 0.15
C PRO A 179 -0.77 9.36 -0.54
N GLU A 180 -0.05 8.42 0.06
CA GLU A 180 0.18 7.07 -0.48
C GLU A 180 -1.10 6.26 -0.49
N VAL A 181 -1.85 6.30 0.61
CA VAL A 181 -3.15 5.64 0.74
C VAL A 181 -4.15 6.24 -0.27
N THR A 182 -4.13 7.57 -0.46
CA THR A 182 -4.96 8.25 -1.46
C THR A 182 -4.62 7.81 -2.87
N ALA A 183 -3.33 7.78 -3.23
CA ALA A 183 -2.88 7.34 -4.54
C ALA A 183 -3.21 5.85 -4.80
N ALA A 184 -3.01 4.99 -3.80
CA ALA A 184 -3.40 3.58 -3.83
C ALA A 184 -4.91 3.42 -4.07
N THR A 185 -5.74 4.21 -3.38
CA THR A 185 -7.21 4.23 -3.54
C THR A 185 -7.61 4.61 -4.96
N ILE A 186 -7.04 5.70 -5.49
CA ILE A 186 -7.30 6.14 -6.87
C ILE A 186 -6.87 5.04 -7.86
N GLY A 187 -5.69 4.47 -7.68
CA GLY A 187 -5.19 3.38 -8.52
C GLY A 187 -6.09 2.16 -8.52
N ALA A 188 -6.54 1.73 -7.35
CA ALA A 188 -7.46 0.61 -7.18
C ALA A 188 -8.81 0.88 -7.86
N MET A 189 -9.41 2.06 -7.64
CA MET A 189 -10.69 2.43 -8.26
C MET A 189 -10.63 2.49 -9.78
N ILE A 190 -9.62 3.16 -10.35
CA ILE A 190 -9.46 3.27 -11.81
C ILE A 190 -9.21 1.89 -12.45
N SER A 191 -8.56 0.98 -11.74
CA SER A 191 -8.29 -0.38 -12.22
C SER A 191 -9.43 -1.38 -11.96
N GLY A 192 -10.52 -0.95 -11.31
CA GLY A 192 -11.75 -1.73 -11.14
C GLY A 192 -11.81 -2.54 -9.85
N ALA A 193 -11.15 -2.09 -8.77
CA ALA A 193 -11.37 -2.66 -7.44
C ALA A 193 -12.84 -2.47 -7.03
N ASN A 194 -13.40 -3.45 -6.35
CA ASN A 194 -14.82 -3.48 -6.00
C ASN A 194 -15.17 -2.49 -4.88
N ALA A 195 -14.30 -2.38 -3.87
CA ALA A 195 -14.46 -1.42 -2.77
C ALA A 195 -13.11 -1.13 -2.12
N VAL A 196 -13.04 -0.02 -1.41
CA VAL A 196 -11.92 0.36 -0.54
C VAL A 196 -12.41 0.42 0.89
N TYR A 197 -11.70 -0.23 1.79
CA TYR A 197 -12.05 -0.34 3.19
C TYR A 197 -11.03 0.36 4.08
N TYR A 198 -11.53 1.04 5.10
CA TYR A 198 -10.76 1.72 6.14
C TYR A 198 -11.27 1.33 7.52
N ILE A 199 -10.40 1.43 8.53
CA ILE A 199 -10.84 1.47 9.92
C ILE A 199 -10.97 2.93 10.34
N HIS A 200 -12.11 3.30 10.87
CA HIS A 200 -12.30 4.61 11.48
C HIS A 200 -11.64 4.63 12.86
N GLU A 201 -10.63 5.46 13.04
CA GLU A 201 -9.79 5.47 14.25
C GLU A 201 -10.61 5.70 15.54
N SER A 202 -11.59 6.59 15.50
CA SER A 202 -12.41 6.93 16.68
C SER A 202 -13.50 5.92 16.98
N PHE A 203 -14.20 5.42 15.94
CA PHE A 203 -15.33 4.49 16.13
C PHE A 203 -14.89 3.03 16.10
N LYS A 204 -13.65 2.75 15.69
CA LYS A 204 -13.09 1.39 15.51
C LYS A 204 -13.95 0.50 14.59
N GLU A 205 -14.77 1.12 13.76
CA GLU A 205 -15.64 0.46 12.81
C GLU A 205 -14.98 0.45 11.42
N ILE A 206 -15.28 -0.60 10.66
CA ILE A 206 -14.86 -0.67 9.28
C ILE A 206 -15.81 0.18 8.41
N VAL A 207 -15.22 1.04 7.59
CA VAL A 207 -15.94 1.91 6.65
C VAL A 207 -15.56 1.48 5.24
N SER A 208 -16.53 1.37 4.35
CA SER A 208 -16.30 1.07 2.94
C SER A 208 -16.62 2.26 2.06
N ILE A 209 -15.75 2.51 1.09
CA ILE A 209 -16.03 3.37 -0.07
C ILE A 209 -16.32 2.41 -1.23
N PRO A 210 -17.57 2.38 -1.73
CA PRO A 210 -17.91 1.51 -2.84
C PRO A 210 -17.21 1.98 -4.12
N LEU A 211 -17.11 1.10 -5.10
CA LEU A 211 -16.60 1.45 -6.41
C LEU A 211 -17.37 2.64 -6.99
N ILE A 212 -16.68 3.72 -7.21
CA ILE A 212 -17.14 4.83 -8.03
C ILE A 212 -16.58 4.60 -9.44
N PRO A 213 -17.42 4.57 -10.48
CA PRO A 213 -16.95 4.34 -11.85
C PRO A 213 -16.19 5.57 -12.36
N VAL A 214 -14.95 5.72 -11.93
CA VAL A 214 -14.03 6.77 -12.40
C VAL A 214 -13.22 6.26 -13.58
N SER A 215 -13.01 7.12 -14.57
CA SER A 215 -12.12 6.84 -15.69
C SER A 215 -11.21 8.03 -15.97
N ILE A 216 -10.08 7.75 -16.57
CA ILE A 216 -9.22 8.83 -17.09
C ILE A 216 -9.82 9.30 -18.40
N ARG A 217 -10.02 10.62 -18.53
CA ARG A 217 -10.53 11.23 -19.77
C ARG A 217 -9.69 10.79 -20.97
N ASP A 218 -10.35 10.48 -22.09
CA ASP A 218 -9.68 9.93 -23.28
C ASP A 218 -8.67 10.90 -23.90
N ASP A 219 -8.94 12.21 -23.84
CA ASP A 219 -8.01 13.23 -24.31
C ASP A 219 -6.73 13.28 -23.46
N VAL A 220 -6.86 13.18 -22.13
CA VAL A 220 -5.73 13.10 -21.21
C VAL A 220 -4.95 11.80 -21.44
N ARG A 221 -5.63 10.67 -21.61
CA ARG A 221 -5.00 9.38 -21.91
C ARG A 221 -4.15 9.45 -23.17
N LYS A 222 -4.69 9.97 -24.27
CA LYS A 222 -3.97 10.12 -25.53
C LYS A 222 -2.71 10.97 -25.38
N ILE A 223 -2.81 12.11 -24.68
CA ILE A 223 -1.65 12.99 -24.46
C ILE A 223 -0.57 12.27 -23.66
N VAL A 224 -0.96 11.59 -22.57
CA VAL A 224 -0.03 10.84 -21.71
C VAL A 224 0.67 9.71 -22.47
N GLU A 225 -0.03 9.00 -23.35
CA GLU A 225 0.54 7.94 -24.18
C GLU A 225 1.51 8.48 -25.24
N GLU A 226 1.26 9.68 -25.77
CA GLU A 226 2.11 10.33 -26.77
C GLU A 226 3.36 10.99 -26.16
N VAL A 227 3.26 11.58 -24.97
CA VAL A 227 4.36 12.26 -24.25
C VAL A 227 5.28 11.23 -23.59
N SER A 228 5.86 10.32 -24.33
CA SER A 228 6.75 9.31 -23.76
C SER A 228 8.07 9.19 -24.53
N PRO A 229 9.24 9.38 -23.89
CA PRO A 229 9.46 9.78 -22.49
C PRO A 229 9.37 11.31 -22.25
N PHE A 230 9.64 12.11 -23.29
CA PHE A 230 9.63 13.58 -23.23
C PHE A 230 9.15 14.14 -24.56
N GLU A 231 8.43 15.23 -24.53
CA GLU A 231 8.05 15.98 -25.74
C GLU A 231 8.27 17.48 -25.54
N SER A 232 8.48 18.22 -26.64
CA SER A 232 8.59 19.66 -26.56
C SER A 232 7.24 20.31 -26.25
N GLU A 233 7.24 21.30 -25.38
CA GLU A 233 6.04 22.05 -25.01
C GLU A 233 5.38 22.67 -26.24
N GLU A 234 6.19 23.23 -27.14
CA GLU A 234 5.70 23.87 -28.35
C GLU A 234 4.90 22.92 -29.25
N LYS A 235 5.38 21.69 -29.46
CA LYS A 235 4.64 20.67 -30.22
C LYS A 235 3.32 20.28 -29.58
N LEU A 236 3.31 20.12 -28.25
CA LEU A 236 2.08 19.80 -27.55
C LEU A 236 1.08 20.95 -27.63
N ARG A 237 1.53 22.21 -27.48
CA ARG A 237 0.69 23.38 -27.63
C ARG A 237 0.12 23.54 -29.03
N GLN A 238 0.91 23.28 -30.06
CA GLN A 238 0.44 23.27 -31.44
C GLN A 238 -0.61 22.19 -31.68
N LYS A 239 -0.43 21.00 -31.11
CA LYS A 239 -1.32 19.86 -31.36
C LYS A 239 -2.61 19.89 -30.52
N TYR A 240 -2.52 20.26 -29.25
CA TYR A 240 -3.63 20.16 -28.28
C TYR A 240 -4.18 21.51 -27.81
N GLY A 241 -3.51 22.60 -28.16
CA GLY A 241 -3.86 23.96 -27.74
C GLY A 241 -3.30 24.35 -26.37
N ASN A 242 -3.09 25.65 -26.17
CA ASN A 242 -2.50 26.20 -24.95
C ASN A 242 -3.32 25.83 -23.70
N GLY A 243 -4.65 25.99 -23.74
CA GLY A 243 -5.50 25.73 -22.59
C GLY A 243 -5.44 24.28 -22.07
N VAL A 244 -5.29 23.29 -22.95
CA VAL A 244 -5.16 21.88 -22.55
C VAL A 244 -3.80 21.64 -21.89
N VAL A 245 -2.72 22.15 -22.48
CA VAL A 245 -1.36 21.97 -21.93
C VAL A 245 -1.25 22.70 -20.57
N ASP A 246 -1.78 23.92 -20.45
CA ASP A 246 -1.80 24.66 -19.20
C ASP A 246 -2.61 23.92 -18.11
N MET A 247 -3.76 23.35 -18.47
CA MET A 247 -4.55 22.53 -17.55
C MET A 247 -3.74 21.32 -17.04
N LEU A 248 -3.03 20.62 -17.91
CA LEU A 248 -2.25 19.43 -17.54
C LEU A 248 -1.01 19.79 -16.71
N LEU A 249 -0.38 20.93 -16.98
CA LEU A 249 0.72 21.46 -16.16
C LEU A 249 0.20 21.88 -14.77
N ASN A 250 -0.86 22.68 -14.72
CA ASN A 250 -1.43 23.17 -13.46
C ASN A 250 -1.98 22.04 -12.58
N SER A 251 -2.48 20.95 -13.18
CA SER A 251 -2.94 19.76 -12.46
C SER A 251 -1.83 18.79 -12.07
N GLY A 252 -0.59 19.04 -12.48
CA GLY A 252 0.56 18.16 -12.21
C GLY A 252 0.54 16.83 -12.98
N VAL A 253 -0.30 16.70 -13.99
CA VAL A 253 -0.27 15.55 -14.92
C VAL A 253 0.99 15.60 -15.79
N LEU A 254 1.33 16.79 -16.26
CA LEU A 254 2.62 17.09 -16.91
C LEU A 254 3.51 17.89 -15.96
N LYS A 255 4.81 17.71 -16.08
CA LYS A 255 5.84 18.47 -15.38
C LYS A 255 6.86 18.98 -16.41
N GLU A 256 7.38 20.17 -16.18
CA GLU A 256 8.52 20.67 -16.93
C GLU A 256 9.82 20.17 -16.33
N LYS A 257 10.70 19.66 -17.18
CA LYS A 257 12.02 19.21 -16.81
C LYS A 257 13.00 19.48 -17.97
N ASP A 258 14.03 20.24 -17.70
CA ASP A 258 15.09 20.57 -18.67
C ASP A 258 14.54 21.13 -20.00
N GLY A 259 13.51 22.01 -19.93
CA GLY A 259 12.86 22.63 -21.10
C GLY A 259 11.99 21.69 -21.93
N ARG A 260 11.65 20.53 -21.40
CA ARG A 260 10.74 19.56 -22.01
C ARG A 260 9.63 19.19 -21.04
N LEU A 261 8.53 18.68 -21.58
CA LEU A 261 7.43 18.17 -20.77
C LEU A 261 7.55 16.65 -20.59
N GLU A 262 7.40 16.21 -19.36
CA GLU A 262 7.29 14.80 -19.00
C GLU A 262 5.97 14.51 -18.30
N VAL A 263 5.48 13.30 -18.43
CA VAL A 263 4.31 12.82 -17.67
C VAL A 263 4.74 12.49 -16.27
N ASN A 264 3.92 12.90 -15.29
CA ASN A 264 4.10 12.48 -13.92
C ASN A 264 4.11 10.93 -13.82
N LYS A 265 5.13 10.38 -13.18
CA LYS A 265 5.42 8.94 -13.16
C LYS A 265 4.23 8.09 -12.71
N TRP A 266 3.55 8.48 -11.63
CA TRP A 266 2.42 7.68 -11.13
C TRP A 266 1.17 7.79 -12.02
N ILE A 267 0.94 8.92 -12.69
CA ILE A 267 -0.12 9.06 -13.71
C ILE A 267 0.13 8.12 -14.89
N LYS A 268 1.40 8.03 -15.33
CA LYS A 268 1.79 7.07 -16.36
C LYS A 268 1.48 5.63 -15.96
N LYS A 269 1.72 5.27 -14.70
CA LYS A 269 1.40 3.92 -14.17
C LYS A 269 -0.09 3.62 -14.10
N LEU A 270 -0.94 4.62 -13.88
CA LEU A 270 -2.40 4.45 -13.94
C LEU A 270 -2.87 4.07 -15.35
N ILE A 271 -2.26 4.66 -16.38
CA ILE A 271 -2.65 4.47 -17.79
C ILE A 271 -2.00 3.22 -18.36
N SER A 272 -0.68 3.09 -18.21
CA SER A 272 0.13 2.03 -18.81
C SER A 272 0.99 1.31 -17.76
N PRO A 273 0.42 0.40 -16.97
CA PRO A 273 1.14 -0.25 -15.87
C PRO A 273 2.29 -1.17 -16.35
N LYS A 274 2.31 -1.56 -17.62
CA LYS A 274 3.34 -2.45 -18.20
C LYS A 274 4.56 -1.69 -18.76
N SER A 275 4.59 -0.35 -18.72
CA SER A 275 5.68 0.43 -19.29
C SER A 275 6.81 0.65 -18.28
N LEU A 276 7.51 -0.43 -17.94
CA LEU A 276 8.87 -0.43 -17.35
C LEU A 276 9.60 -1.68 -17.79
#